data_fe0bd6b53270340fde1fbfdff586d5d2
#
_entry.id   fe0bd6b53270340fde1fbfdff586d5d2
#
_cell.length_a   1.000
_cell.length_b   1.000
_cell.length_c   1.000
_cell.angle_alpha   90.00
_cell.angle_beta   90.00
_cell.angle_gamma   90.00
#
_symmetry.space_group_name_H-M   'P 1'
#
loop_
_entity.id
_entity.type
_entity.pdbx_description
1 polymer ?
#
loop_
_entity_poly.entity_id
_entity_poly.type
_entity_poly.pdbx_seq_one_letter_code
_entity_poly.pdbx_strand_id
1 'polypeptide(L)'
;MAEKTVIKLGKMVKNFTLQDQFSLDFVLSELRGRRVVLSFHPLAWTPICTLQMQSLEKNKRVFDNLHAIAVGLSVDSVPCKAAWAKAIKIKQTKLLADFWPHGNVAKSLGLFREQNGFSQRANVVLDQAGKVCFLKVYPIKELPDINEIIAFLKNE
;
A
#
# COMPACT_ATOMS: atom_id res chain seq x y z
N MET A 1 9.65 25.09 4.15
CA MET A 1 9.33 23.93 5.00
C MET A 1 10.26 22.78 4.69
N ALA A 2 10.73 22.11 5.72
CA ALA A 2 11.58 20.94 5.51
C ALA A 2 10.78 19.83 4.81
N GLU A 3 11.36 19.25 3.77
CA GLU A 3 10.80 18.08 3.14
C GLU A 3 10.79 16.92 4.16
N LYS A 4 9.67 16.22 4.24
CA LYS A 4 9.60 15.04 5.08
C LYS A 4 10.46 13.95 4.47
N THR A 5 11.40 13.43 5.25
CA THR A 5 12.24 12.31 4.83
C THR A 5 11.40 11.05 4.75
N VAL A 6 11.55 10.30 3.66
CA VAL A 6 10.94 8.97 3.53
C VAL A 6 11.50 8.05 4.61
N ILE A 7 10.64 7.22 5.19
CA ILE A 7 11.03 6.27 6.23
C ILE A 7 12.18 5.38 5.73
N LYS A 8 13.11 5.05 6.62
CA LYS A 8 14.32 4.28 6.27
C LYS A 8 14.16 2.80 6.58
N LEU A 9 14.93 1.98 5.89
CA LEU A 9 15.01 0.55 6.19
C LEU A 9 15.37 0.33 7.67
N GLY A 10 14.75 -0.67 8.28
CA GLY A 10 14.96 -1.03 9.67
C GLY A 10 14.09 -0.27 10.66
N LYS A 11 13.40 0.77 10.22
CA LYS A 11 12.51 1.55 11.09
C LYS A 11 11.16 0.89 11.24
N MET A 12 10.61 0.97 12.46
CA MET A 12 9.27 0.47 12.76
C MET A 12 8.23 1.40 12.14
N VAL A 13 7.24 0.83 11.47
CA VAL A 13 6.07 1.59 11.03
C VAL A 13 5.11 1.72 12.20
N LYS A 14 4.72 2.96 12.50
CA LYS A 14 3.74 3.23 13.54
C LYS A 14 2.43 2.52 13.21
N ASN A 15 1.81 1.89 14.22
CA ASN A 15 0.53 1.23 14.03
C ASN A 15 -0.51 2.19 13.47
N PHE A 16 -1.36 1.69 12.57
CA PHE A 16 -2.48 2.46 12.04
C PHE A 16 -3.68 1.54 11.84
N THR A 17 -4.86 2.15 11.81
CA THR A 17 -6.12 1.51 11.47
C THR A 17 -6.76 2.27 10.34
N LEU A 18 -7.05 1.59 9.23
CA LEU A 18 -7.75 2.14 8.07
C LEU A 18 -8.85 1.18 7.67
N GLN A 19 -9.96 1.71 7.14
CA GLN A 19 -11.01 0.86 6.59
C GLN A 19 -10.68 0.45 5.16
N ASP A 20 -11.05 -0.78 4.81
CA ASP A 20 -10.94 -1.27 3.43
C ASP A 20 -12.22 -0.96 2.65
N GLN A 21 -12.30 -1.43 1.39
CA GLN A 21 -13.44 -1.20 0.52
C GLN A 21 -14.75 -1.84 1.01
N PHE A 22 -14.67 -2.73 1.99
CA PHE A 22 -15.84 -3.37 2.61
C PHE A 22 -16.22 -2.73 3.94
N SER A 23 -15.63 -1.58 4.28
CA SER A 23 -15.81 -0.88 5.57
C SER A 23 -15.32 -1.69 6.77
N LEU A 24 -14.41 -2.64 6.56
CA LEU A 24 -13.80 -3.42 7.62
C LEU A 24 -12.47 -2.79 8.04
N ASP A 25 -12.21 -2.79 9.34
CA ASP A 25 -10.97 -2.25 9.89
C ASP A 25 -9.78 -3.14 9.53
N PHE A 26 -8.74 -2.51 9.00
CA PHE A 26 -7.42 -3.10 8.84
C PHE A 26 -6.52 -2.49 9.91
N VAL A 27 -6.07 -3.30 10.85
CA VAL A 27 -5.21 -2.87 11.96
C VAL A 27 -3.82 -3.46 11.74
N LEU A 28 -2.83 -2.62 11.46
CA LEU A 28 -1.49 -3.11 11.10
C LEU A 28 -0.90 -4.03 12.18
N SER A 29 -1.06 -3.66 13.46
CA SER A 29 -0.48 -4.43 14.57
C SER A 29 -1.04 -5.85 14.69
N GLU A 30 -2.22 -6.13 14.14
CA GLU A 30 -2.79 -7.48 14.14
C GLU A 30 -2.11 -8.42 13.16
N LEU A 31 -1.23 -7.89 12.30
CA LEU A 31 -0.53 -8.67 11.29
C LEU A 31 0.90 -9.01 11.69
N ARG A 32 1.26 -8.83 12.95
CA ARG A 32 2.58 -9.26 13.46
C ARG A 32 2.75 -10.75 13.21
N GLY A 33 3.96 -11.14 12.82
CA GLY A 33 4.26 -12.51 12.42
C GLY A 33 4.08 -12.78 10.93
N ARG A 34 3.50 -11.83 10.19
CA ARG A 34 3.37 -11.90 8.72
C ARG A 34 4.07 -10.70 8.10
N ARG A 35 4.58 -10.89 6.90
CA ARG A 35 5.12 -9.78 6.12
C ARG A 35 3.98 -9.03 5.46
N VAL A 36 4.08 -7.70 5.39
CA VAL A 36 3.02 -6.86 4.83
C VAL A 36 3.60 -6.02 3.71
N VAL A 37 2.95 -6.02 2.56
CA VAL A 37 3.30 -5.15 1.43
C VAL A 37 2.30 -4.01 1.40
N LEU A 38 2.79 -2.78 1.62
CA LEU A 38 1.99 -1.57 1.51
C LEU A 38 2.24 -0.97 0.13
N SER A 39 1.25 -1.03 -0.75
CA SER A 39 1.36 -0.54 -2.11
C SER A 39 0.61 0.78 -2.25
N PHE A 40 1.36 1.88 -2.11
CA PHE A 40 0.80 3.23 -2.20
C PHE A 40 0.59 3.62 -3.66
N HIS A 41 -0.56 4.19 -3.95
CA HIS A 41 -0.88 4.72 -5.27
C HIS A 41 -1.57 6.07 -5.13
N PRO A 42 -1.36 7.01 -6.08
CA PRO A 42 -1.89 8.37 -5.95
C PRO A 42 -3.41 8.45 -5.82
N LEU A 43 -4.14 7.92 -6.79
CA LEU A 43 -5.61 8.07 -6.82
C LEU A 43 -6.29 6.88 -7.49
N ALA A 44 -7.39 6.43 -6.90
CA ALA A 44 -8.31 5.50 -7.54
C ALA A 44 -8.80 6.07 -8.89
N TRP A 45 -9.26 5.20 -9.78
CA TRP A 45 -9.82 5.56 -11.10
C TRP A 45 -8.80 6.08 -12.11
N THR A 46 -7.51 5.91 -11.86
CA THR A 46 -6.45 6.28 -12.81
C THR A 46 -5.85 5.02 -13.43
N PRO A 47 -5.34 5.10 -14.69
CA PRO A 47 -4.91 3.90 -15.42
C PRO A 47 -3.79 3.10 -14.74
N ILE A 48 -2.71 3.76 -14.33
CA ILE A 48 -1.56 3.07 -13.73
C ILE A 48 -1.91 2.53 -12.35
N CYS A 49 -2.67 3.28 -11.56
CA CYS A 49 -3.13 2.80 -10.25
C CYS A 49 -4.02 1.57 -10.40
N THR A 50 -4.86 1.52 -11.43
CA THR A 50 -5.67 0.35 -11.75
C THR A 50 -4.80 -0.87 -12.02
N LEU A 51 -3.81 -0.74 -12.89
CA LEU A 51 -2.89 -1.83 -13.21
C LEU A 51 -2.09 -2.28 -11.99
N GLN A 52 -1.67 -1.32 -11.15
CA GLN A 52 -0.93 -1.61 -9.93
C GLN A 52 -1.77 -2.50 -8.99
N MET A 53 -3.01 -2.12 -8.74
CA MET A 53 -3.88 -2.91 -7.85
C MET A 53 -4.26 -4.25 -8.47
N GLN A 54 -4.49 -4.29 -9.78
CA GLN A 54 -4.75 -5.56 -10.46
C GLN A 54 -3.56 -6.51 -10.39
N SER A 55 -2.32 -5.99 -10.37
CA SER A 55 -1.14 -6.84 -10.22
C SER A 55 -1.09 -7.49 -8.83
N LEU A 56 -1.54 -6.81 -7.79
CA LEU A 56 -1.67 -7.40 -6.45
C LEU A 56 -2.72 -8.51 -6.44
N GLU A 57 -3.87 -8.25 -7.04
CA GLU A 57 -4.97 -9.22 -7.07
C GLU A 57 -4.58 -10.49 -7.81
N LYS A 58 -3.93 -10.35 -8.97
CA LYS A 58 -3.46 -11.49 -9.77
C LYS A 58 -2.47 -12.37 -9.02
N ASN A 59 -1.69 -11.78 -8.14
CA ASN A 59 -0.64 -12.48 -7.41
C ASN A 59 -1.01 -12.82 -5.97
N LYS A 60 -2.29 -12.73 -5.62
CA LYS A 60 -2.78 -13.01 -4.26
C LYS A 60 -2.30 -14.37 -3.75
N ARG A 61 -2.42 -15.40 -4.57
CA ARG A 61 -2.00 -16.75 -4.20
C ARG A 61 -0.49 -16.83 -3.95
N VAL A 62 0.30 -16.13 -4.76
CA VAL A 62 1.76 -16.07 -4.58
C VAL A 62 2.09 -15.43 -3.23
N PHE A 63 1.45 -14.32 -2.89
CA PHE A 63 1.65 -13.68 -1.59
C PHE A 63 1.23 -14.60 -0.45
N ASP A 64 0.10 -15.28 -0.57
CA ASP A 64 -0.35 -16.23 0.46
C ASP A 64 0.69 -17.32 0.69
N ASN A 65 1.26 -17.89 -0.39
CA ASN A 65 2.29 -18.93 -0.29
C ASN A 65 3.58 -18.42 0.35
N LEU A 66 3.82 -17.12 0.27
CA LEU A 66 5.00 -16.48 0.88
C LEU A 66 4.70 -15.93 2.29
N HIS A 67 3.54 -16.23 2.83
CA HIS A 67 3.07 -15.74 4.13
C HIS A 67 3.12 -14.21 4.22
N ALA A 68 2.75 -13.55 3.13
CA ALA A 68 2.68 -12.10 3.03
C ALA A 68 1.26 -11.66 2.70
N ILE A 69 0.90 -10.47 3.15
CA ILE A 69 -0.35 -9.83 2.76
C ILE A 69 -0.03 -8.52 2.05
N ALA A 70 -0.58 -8.34 0.86
CA ALA A 70 -0.39 -7.12 0.08
C ALA A 70 -1.68 -6.32 0.10
N VAL A 71 -1.58 -5.03 0.40
CA VAL A 71 -2.71 -4.11 0.45
C VAL A 71 -2.38 -2.84 -0.31
N GLY A 72 -3.41 -2.22 -0.90
CA GLY A 72 -3.26 -0.92 -1.56
C GLY A 72 -3.69 0.21 -0.63
N LEU A 73 -3.05 1.37 -0.75
CA LEU A 73 -3.41 2.56 0.01
C LEU A 73 -3.47 3.77 -0.90
N SER A 74 -4.52 4.56 -0.75
CA SER A 74 -4.63 5.88 -1.38
C SER A 74 -5.51 6.78 -0.52
N VAL A 75 -5.55 8.06 -0.86
CA VAL A 75 -6.30 9.08 -0.11
C VAL A 75 -7.81 9.04 -0.40
N ASP A 76 -8.27 8.12 -1.22
CA ASP A 76 -9.68 8.02 -1.60
C ASP A 76 -10.53 7.50 -0.43
N SER A 77 -11.83 7.86 -0.46
CA SER A 77 -12.78 7.42 0.56
C SER A 77 -13.16 5.95 0.40
N VAL A 78 -13.77 5.37 1.43
CA VAL A 78 -14.26 3.98 1.37
C VAL A 78 -15.28 3.78 0.24
N PRO A 79 -16.32 4.64 0.06
CA PRO A 79 -17.24 4.46 -1.07
C PRO A 79 -16.54 4.54 -2.43
N CYS A 80 -15.56 5.42 -2.57
CA CYS A 80 -14.76 5.51 -3.80
C CYS A 80 -14.00 4.20 -4.05
N LYS A 81 -13.32 3.68 -3.02
CA LYS A 81 -12.59 2.42 -3.11
C LYS A 81 -13.51 1.25 -3.44
N ALA A 82 -14.70 1.21 -2.83
CA ALA A 82 -15.68 0.15 -3.06
C ALA A 82 -16.13 0.12 -4.52
N ALA A 83 -16.51 1.28 -5.07
CA ALA A 83 -16.94 1.38 -6.46
C ALA A 83 -15.81 1.03 -7.42
N TRP A 84 -14.60 1.52 -7.14
CA TRP A 84 -13.43 1.25 -7.98
C TRP A 84 -13.05 -0.22 -7.97
N ALA A 85 -12.98 -0.84 -6.78
CA ALA A 85 -12.66 -2.25 -6.65
C ALA A 85 -13.61 -3.11 -7.49
N LYS A 86 -14.89 -2.80 -7.44
CA LYS A 86 -15.89 -3.51 -8.23
C LYS A 86 -15.65 -3.32 -9.73
N ALA A 87 -15.38 -2.08 -10.17
CA ALA A 87 -15.16 -1.77 -11.57
C ALA A 87 -13.92 -2.46 -12.13
N ILE A 88 -12.84 -2.57 -11.35
CA ILE A 88 -11.57 -3.17 -11.80
C ILE A 88 -11.41 -4.62 -11.36
N LYS A 89 -12.47 -5.21 -10.78
CA LYS A 89 -12.55 -6.64 -10.41
C LYS A 89 -11.54 -7.03 -9.32
N ILE A 90 -11.35 -6.17 -8.34
CA ILE A 90 -10.59 -6.49 -7.13
C ILE A 90 -11.55 -7.12 -6.12
N LYS A 91 -11.31 -8.38 -5.77
CA LYS A 91 -12.20 -9.15 -4.90
C LYS A 91 -11.56 -9.51 -3.56
N GLN A 92 -10.27 -9.81 -3.54
CA GLN A 92 -9.57 -10.32 -2.36
C GLN A 92 -8.57 -9.33 -1.78
N THR A 93 -7.95 -8.51 -2.61
CA THR A 93 -6.96 -7.52 -2.17
C THR A 93 -7.67 -6.38 -1.46
N LYS A 94 -7.21 -6.06 -0.26
CA LYS A 94 -7.78 -4.95 0.50
C LYS A 94 -7.25 -3.63 -0.04
N LEU A 95 -8.15 -2.70 -0.31
CA LEU A 95 -7.84 -1.34 -0.75
C LEU A 95 -8.19 -0.40 0.39
N LEU A 96 -7.16 0.12 1.06
CA LEU A 96 -7.32 0.90 2.28
C LEU A 96 -7.53 2.37 1.98
N ALA A 97 -8.45 2.99 2.71
CA ALA A 97 -8.81 4.40 2.56
C ALA A 97 -8.02 5.25 3.56
N ASP A 98 -6.93 5.85 3.10
CA ASP A 98 -6.13 6.81 3.87
C ASP A 98 -6.74 8.21 3.70
N PHE A 99 -8.05 8.29 3.94
CA PHE A 99 -8.88 9.43 3.61
C PHE A 99 -8.87 10.51 4.69
N TRP A 100 -8.99 10.11 5.96
CA TRP A 100 -9.08 11.09 7.04
C TRP A 100 -8.39 10.61 8.31
N PRO A 101 -7.51 11.42 8.95
CA PRO A 101 -7.01 12.69 8.40
C PRO A 101 -6.32 12.44 7.06
N HIS A 102 -6.53 13.34 6.13
CA HIS A 102 -6.18 13.15 4.72
C HIS A 102 -4.71 12.76 4.52
N GLY A 103 -4.48 11.55 4.00
CA GLY A 103 -3.13 11.06 3.74
C GLY A 103 -2.29 10.81 4.98
N ASN A 104 -2.91 10.57 6.13
CA ASN A 104 -2.21 10.48 7.41
C ASN A 104 -1.14 9.38 7.43
N VAL A 105 -1.45 8.20 6.90
CA VAL A 105 -0.49 7.10 6.86
C VAL A 105 0.65 7.42 5.89
N ALA A 106 0.32 7.92 4.69
CA ALA A 106 1.33 8.35 3.73
C ALA A 106 2.26 9.42 4.34
N LYS A 107 1.70 10.38 5.07
CA LYS A 107 2.49 11.41 5.76
C LYS A 107 3.43 10.80 6.79
N SER A 108 2.98 9.82 7.54
CA SER A 108 3.79 9.19 8.59
C SER A 108 5.00 8.47 8.02
N LEU A 109 4.92 8.01 6.76
CA LEU A 109 6.05 7.35 6.09
C LEU A 109 6.86 8.31 5.20
N GLY A 110 6.48 9.58 5.14
CA GLY A 110 7.15 10.56 4.28
C GLY A 110 6.83 10.41 2.80
N LEU A 111 5.70 9.78 2.48
CA LEU A 111 5.30 9.49 1.10
C LEU A 111 4.19 10.41 0.58
N PHE A 112 3.72 11.36 1.38
CA PHE A 112 2.66 12.26 0.95
C PHE A 112 3.22 13.42 0.13
N ARG A 113 2.54 13.76 -0.96
CA ARG A 113 2.90 14.89 -1.84
C ARG A 113 2.04 16.09 -1.46
N GLU A 114 2.62 17.01 -0.70
CA GLU A 114 1.89 18.19 -0.19
C GLU A 114 1.30 19.05 -1.30
N GLN A 115 2.02 19.20 -2.43
CA GLN A 115 1.55 20.02 -3.53
C GLN A 115 0.42 19.39 -4.34
N ASN A 116 0.18 18.09 -4.21
CA ASN A 116 -0.82 17.37 -5.00
C ASN A 116 -1.97 16.81 -4.16
N GLY A 117 -1.77 16.63 -2.84
CA GLY A 117 -2.79 16.08 -1.97
C GLY A 117 -2.97 14.57 -2.07
N PHE A 118 -1.97 13.85 -2.61
CA PHE A 118 -1.99 12.40 -2.66
C PHE A 118 -0.58 11.83 -2.41
N SER A 119 -0.47 10.51 -2.31
CA SER A 119 0.81 9.87 -2.02
C SER A 119 1.68 9.72 -3.27
N GLN A 120 2.99 9.50 -3.03
CA GLN A 120 3.88 8.94 -4.03
C GLN A 120 3.36 7.56 -4.45
N ARG A 121 3.83 7.06 -5.60
CA ARG A 121 3.68 5.67 -5.99
C ARG A 121 4.84 4.90 -5.38
N ALA A 122 4.56 3.98 -4.46
CA ALA A 122 5.62 3.32 -3.71
C ALA A 122 5.19 1.95 -3.22
N ASN A 123 6.14 1.03 -3.13
CA ASN A 123 5.95 -0.25 -2.45
C ASN A 123 6.85 -0.28 -1.21
N VAL A 124 6.26 -0.63 -0.09
CA VAL A 124 6.95 -0.76 1.19
C VAL A 124 6.66 -2.15 1.72
N VAL A 125 7.68 -2.93 2.04
CA VAL A 125 7.51 -4.25 2.66
C VAL A 125 7.93 -4.16 4.12
N LEU A 126 7.07 -4.68 4.99
CA LEU A 126 7.32 -4.78 6.42
C LEU A 126 7.62 -6.23 6.77
N ASP A 127 8.61 -6.44 7.63
CA ASP A 127 8.91 -7.76 8.15
C ASP A 127 7.87 -8.18 9.23
N GLN A 128 8.06 -9.35 9.81
CA GLN A 128 7.13 -9.89 10.80
C GLN A 128 7.02 -9.05 12.07
N ALA A 129 8.02 -8.21 12.34
CA ALA A 129 8.02 -7.30 13.49
C ALA A 129 7.42 -5.93 13.15
N GLY A 130 7.11 -5.67 11.89
CA GLY A 130 6.56 -4.39 11.44
C GLY A 130 7.62 -3.36 11.06
N LYS A 131 8.86 -3.80 10.85
CA LYS A 131 9.95 -2.92 10.41
C LYS A 131 10.05 -2.92 8.89
N VAL A 132 10.41 -1.78 8.33
CA VAL A 132 10.61 -1.65 6.87
C VAL A 132 11.82 -2.47 6.45
N CYS A 133 11.60 -3.45 5.55
CA CYS A 133 12.70 -4.25 5.00
C CYS A 133 12.89 -4.04 3.49
N PHE A 134 11.95 -3.38 2.83
CA PHE A 134 12.06 -2.99 1.41
C PHE A 134 11.29 -1.70 1.21
N LEU A 135 11.83 -0.79 0.42
CA LEU A 135 11.13 0.44 0.05
C LEU A 135 11.61 0.91 -1.31
N LYS A 136 10.68 1.15 -2.21
CA LYS A 136 10.97 1.75 -3.50
C LYS A 136 9.89 2.76 -3.86
N VAL A 137 10.30 3.96 -4.24
CA VAL A 137 9.43 5.01 -4.76
C VAL A 137 9.60 5.04 -6.27
N TYR A 138 8.48 5.00 -6.98
CA TYR A 138 8.46 4.98 -8.44
C TYR A 138 8.03 6.34 -8.98
N PRO A 139 8.47 6.71 -10.20
CA PRO A 139 7.86 7.85 -10.88
C PRO A 139 6.35 7.68 -10.97
N ILE A 140 5.60 8.78 -10.91
CA ILE A 140 4.13 8.73 -10.89
C ILE A 140 3.57 7.97 -12.10
N LYS A 141 4.23 8.09 -13.26
CA LYS A 141 3.77 7.48 -14.51
C LYS A 141 4.29 6.07 -14.76
N GLU A 142 5.04 5.51 -13.82
CA GLU A 142 5.63 4.18 -13.96
C GLU A 142 4.84 3.13 -13.20
N LEU A 143 4.47 2.04 -13.87
CA LEU A 143 3.86 0.90 -13.21
C LEU A 143 4.94 0.12 -12.44
N PRO A 144 4.80 -0.05 -11.11
CA PRO A 144 5.73 -0.89 -10.35
C PRO A 144 5.73 -2.33 -10.89
N ASP A 145 6.92 -2.91 -11.04
CA ASP A 145 7.04 -4.32 -11.41
C ASP A 145 6.81 -5.19 -10.19
N ILE A 146 5.68 -5.89 -10.16
CA ILE A 146 5.32 -6.74 -9.02
C ILE A 146 6.37 -7.85 -8.78
N ASN A 147 7.11 -8.23 -9.80
CA ASN A 147 8.14 -9.26 -9.66
C ASN A 147 9.30 -8.81 -8.76
N GLU A 148 9.56 -7.52 -8.64
CA GLU A 148 10.55 -7.01 -7.68
C GLU A 148 10.19 -7.40 -6.25
N ILE A 149 8.92 -7.24 -5.89
CA ILE A 149 8.42 -7.56 -4.55
C ILE A 149 8.42 -9.07 -4.33
N ILE A 150 7.95 -9.83 -5.32
CA ILE A 150 7.89 -11.29 -5.25
C ILE A 150 9.30 -11.86 -5.09
N ALA A 151 10.26 -11.38 -5.90
CA ALA A 151 11.65 -11.82 -5.80
C ALA A 151 12.25 -11.50 -4.43
N PHE A 152 11.98 -10.29 -3.92
CA PHE A 152 12.44 -9.91 -2.59
C PHE A 152 11.88 -10.86 -1.52
N LEU A 153 10.57 -11.14 -1.56
CA LEU A 153 9.93 -12.02 -0.58
C LEU A 153 10.47 -13.46 -0.64
N LYS A 154 10.80 -13.94 -1.83
CA LYS A 154 11.34 -15.30 -2.00
C LYS A 154 12.77 -15.43 -1.46
N ASN A 155 13.54 -14.35 -1.44
CA ASN A 155 14.94 -14.36 -1.06
C ASN A 155 15.16 -14.01 0.42
N GLU A 156 14.11 -13.78 1.18
CA GLU A 156 14.17 -13.45 2.61
C GLU A 156 13.86 -14.66 3.49
#